data_a13fadd093ccdb1093dc28f49ec3b1bb
#
_entry.id   a13fadd093ccdb1093dc28f49ec3b1bb
#
_cell.length_a   1.000
_cell.length_b   1.000
_cell.length_c   1.000
_cell.angle_alpha   90.00
_cell.angle_beta   90.00
_cell.angle_gamma   90.00
#
_symmetry.space_group_name_H-M   'P 1'
#
loop_
_entity.id
_entity.type
_entity.pdbx_description
1 polymer ?
#
loop_
_entity_poly.entity_id
_entity_poly.type
_entity_poly.pdbx_seq_one_letter_code
_entity_poly.pdbx_strand_id
1 'polypeptide(L)'
;MKFDGNRIQTRLIETEEGFVLIQGGISQGTCTRSAYFLVDTGASHSLFATETPRGNNVMMIATTFNGTMPAHMGMVSLMVANVGVNINGYLVQQDQFPKINGYCIAGILGTDFLLANKVTLDFNKGLFHLHFTHHNAPIVTNYYSMELGLNSYKVPVLVLENSGICFFFIVDSGANHNMIDADSLDLMQNVTQNDAGQFHISSLSSSTLATEYSISFKLHSAVHAQPIQDSFVCTNFGANLLVANHDLFRINGVMGHPFLRKHKVILDYHRKIFYSYDDFRC
;
A
#
# COMPACT_ATOMS: atom_id res chain seq x y z
N MET A 1 16.68 8.47 15.73
CA MET A 1 17.16 7.44 14.78
C MET A 1 17.98 6.44 15.56
N LYS A 2 17.67 5.16 15.52
CA LYS A 2 18.51 4.09 16.10
C LYS A 2 19.13 3.32 14.95
N PHE A 3 20.45 3.29 14.90
CA PHE A 3 21.23 2.45 13.99
C PHE A 3 21.55 1.16 14.74
N ASP A 4 20.93 0.08 14.31
CA ASP A 4 21.27 -1.28 14.75
C ASP A 4 22.01 -1.89 13.56
N GLY A 5 23.34 -1.96 13.58
CA GLY A 5 24.29 -2.25 12.48
C GLY A 5 23.80 -2.97 11.20
N ASN A 6 22.59 -3.50 11.19
CA ASN A 6 21.99 -4.31 10.15
C ASN A 6 20.65 -3.79 9.60
N ARG A 7 20.08 -2.78 10.25
CA ARG A 7 18.84 -2.13 9.80
C ARG A 7 18.85 -0.65 10.14
N ILE A 8 18.21 0.12 9.30
CA ILE A 8 17.90 1.52 9.56
C ILE A 8 16.39 1.67 9.67
N GLN A 9 15.97 2.53 10.59
CA GLN A 9 14.56 2.81 10.79
C GLN A 9 14.25 4.28 10.72
N THR A 10 13.09 4.63 10.16
CA THR A 10 12.47 5.96 10.22
C THR A 10 11.01 5.80 10.63
N ARG A 11 10.37 6.91 10.95
CA ARG A 11 8.95 6.90 11.31
C ARG A 11 8.08 6.87 10.06
N LEU A 12 6.98 6.13 10.15
CA LEU A 12 5.81 6.34 9.31
C LEU A 12 5.07 7.58 9.85
N ILE A 13 4.70 8.46 8.95
CA ILE A 13 3.95 9.69 9.24
C ILE A 13 2.56 9.49 8.67
N GLU A 14 1.56 9.48 9.53
CA GLU A 14 0.16 9.42 9.09
C GLU A 14 -0.37 10.83 8.92
N THR A 15 -1.00 11.08 7.79
CA THR A 15 -1.66 12.35 7.51
C THR A 15 -3.11 12.34 8.01
N GLU A 16 -3.71 13.51 8.15
CA GLU A 16 -5.13 13.63 8.52
C GLU A 16 -6.06 12.99 7.49
N GLU A 17 -5.63 12.97 6.22
CA GLU A 17 -6.36 12.32 5.13
C GLU A 17 -6.18 10.79 5.10
N GLY A 18 -5.38 10.22 6.01
CA GLY A 18 -5.16 8.78 6.13
C GLY A 18 -4.09 8.21 5.20
N PHE A 19 -3.20 9.03 4.66
CA PHE A 19 -2.04 8.58 3.90
C PHE A 19 -0.84 8.28 4.79
N VAL A 20 0.04 7.40 4.32
CA VAL A 20 1.25 6.98 5.04
C VAL A 20 2.49 7.49 4.32
N LEU A 21 3.26 8.33 4.97
CA LEU A 21 4.45 8.96 4.42
C LEU A 21 5.71 8.55 5.18
N ILE A 22 6.85 8.67 4.50
CA ILE A 22 8.16 8.77 5.13
C ILE A 22 8.84 10.07 4.72
N GLN A 23 9.61 10.64 5.62
CA GLN A 23 10.50 11.76 5.30
C GLN A 23 11.83 11.22 4.78
N GLY A 24 12.33 11.85 3.74
CA GLY A 24 13.60 11.52 3.12
C GLY A 24 14.17 12.67 2.31
N GLY A 25 14.93 12.35 1.30
CA GLY A 25 15.47 13.30 0.34
C GLY A 25 15.47 12.74 -1.06
N ILE A 26 15.40 13.61 -2.04
CA ILE A 26 15.54 13.27 -3.45
C ILE A 26 16.68 14.09 -4.04
N SER A 27 17.58 13.42 -4.75
CA SER A 27 18.71 14.08 -5.40
C SER A 27 18.39 14.35 -6.87
N GLN A 28 18.55 15.62 -7.24
CA GLN A 28 18.46 16.06 -8.64
C GLN A 28 19.80 16.75 -9.00
N GLY A 29 20.63 16.04 -9.75
CA GLY A 29 22.01 16.48 -10.01
C GLY A 29 22.85 16.45 -8.74
N THR A 30 23.46 17.60 -8.39
CA THR A 30 24.33 17.74 -7.20
C THR A 30 23.60 18.17 -5.93
N CYS A 31 22.31 18.49 -6.02
CA CYS A 31 21.53 18.95 -4.89
C CYS A 31 20.58 17.87 -4.38
N THR A 32 20.56 17.67 -3.05
CA THR A 32 19.55 16.84 -2.38
C THR A 32 18.60 17.76 -1.62
N ARG A 33 17.30 17.64 -1.89
CA ARG A 33 16.25 18.36 -1.18
C ARG A 33 15.50 17.43 -0.24
N SER A 34 15.08 17.93 0.91
CA SER A 34 14.16 17.21 1.80
C SER A 34 12.80 17.06 1.13
N ALA A 35 12.19 15.90 1.27
CA ALA A 35 10.94 15.57 0.64
C ALA A 35 10.19 14.50 1.44
N TYR A 36 8.90 14.32 1.12
CA TYR A 36 8.08 13.22 1.63
C TYR A 36 7.77 12.25 0.51
N PHE A 37 7.70 10.97 0.86
CA PHE A 37 7.35 9.89 -0.03
C PHE A 37 6.13 9.16 0.51
N LEU A 38 5.12 9.00 -0.33
CA LEU A 38 3.98 8.13 -0.03
C LEU A 38 4.46 6.68 -0.05
N VAL A 39 4.17 5.92 0.99
CA VAL A 39 4.41 4.48 1.04
C VAL A 39 3.14 3.78 0.54
N ASP A 40 3.23 3.17 -0.63
CA ASP A 40 2.08 2.62 -1.34
C ASP A 40 2.33 1.15 -1.70
N THR A 41 1.80 0.26 -0.87
CA THR A 41 1.91 -1.18 -1.08
C THR A 41 1.00 -1.70 -2.18
N GLY A 42 0.02 -0.91 -2.61
CA GLY A 42 -0.85 -1.19 -3.76
C GLY A 42 -0.21 -0.83 -5.11
N ALA A 43 0.83 0.01 -5.11
CA ALA A 43 1.56 0.36 -6.32
C ALA A 43 2.64 -0.68 -6.66
N SER A 44 2.60 -1.24 -7.87
CA SER A 44 3.63 -2.19 -8.34
C SER A 44 4.98 -1.53 -8.59
N HIS A 45 4.99 -0.24 -8.93
CA HIS A 45 6.17 0.53 -9.29
C HIS A 45 6.19 1.87 -8.58
N SER A 46 7.41 2.32 -8.29
CA SER A 46 7.64 3.63 -7.70
C SER A 46 7.54 4.74 -8.74
N LEU A 47 6.94 5.87 -8.33
CA LEU A 47 6.80 7.08 -9.15
C LEU A 47 7.52 8.23 -8.46
N PHE A 48 8.17 9.09 -9.24
CA PHE A 48 8.90 10.25 -8.71
C PHE A 48 8.56 11.51 -9.48
N ALA A 49 8.36 12.57 -8.72
CA ALA A 49 8.09 13.88 -9.25
C ALA A 49 9.34 14.50 -9.87
N THR A 50 9.20 15.06 -11.05
CA THR A 50 10.26 15.82 -11.71
C THR A 50 9.69 17.09 -12.36
N GLU A 51 10.48 18.18 -12.35
CA GLU A 51 10.11 19.41 -13.05
C GLU A 51 10.24 19.26 -14.56
N THR A 52 11.22 18.46 -15.01
CA THR A 52 11.43 18.15 -16.41
C THR A 52 11.72 16.66 -16.54
N PRO A 53 10.81 15.86 -17.06
CA PRO A 53 11.07 14.45 -17.33
C PRO A 53 12.22 14.29 -18.32
N ARG A 54 13.43 14.14 -17.81
CA ARG A 54 14.61 13.79 -18.59
C ARG A 54 14.90 12.30 -18.34
N GLY A 55 14.19 11.45 -19.01
CA GLY A 55 14.48 10.02 -19.07
C GLY A 55 14.91 9.62 -20.45
N ASN A 56 15.39 8.39 -20.61
CA ASN A 56 15.51 7.77 -21.91
C ASN A 56 14.17 7.96 -22.64
N ASN A 57 14.18 8.43 -23.87
CA ASN A 57 13.04 8.89 -24.66
C ASN A 57 11.86 7.90 -24.83
N VAL A 58 11.74 6.90 -24.00
CA VAL A 58 10.64 5.96 -23.99
C VAL A 58 9.54 6.54 -23.08
N MET A 59 8.55 7.13 -23.71
CA MET A 59 7.31 7.50 -23.03
C MET A 59 6.58 6.20 -22.68
N MET A 60 6.29 6.02 -21.41
CA MET A 60 5.50 4.92 -20.87
C MET A 60 4.18 5.46 -20.32
N ILE A 61 3.25 4.56 -20.10
CA ILE A 61 1.98 4.89 -19.48
C ILE A 61 1.97 4.25 -18.10
N ALA A 62 1.94 5.07 -17.05
CA ALA A 62 1.66 4.59 -15.71
C ALA A 62 0.15 4.48 -15.52
N THR A 63 -0.33 3.30 -15.15
CA THR A 63 -1.75 3.07 -14.84
C THR A 63 -1.95 3.24 -13.34
N THR A 64 -2.92 4.06 -12.98
CA THR A 64 -3.38 4.27 -11.60
C THR A 64 -4.78 3.71 -11.44
N PHE A 65 -5.28 3.67 -10.21
CA PHE A 65 -6.64 3.22 -9.91
C PHE A 65 -7.71 3.92 -10.76
N ASN A 66 -7.53 5.20 -11.10
CA ASN A 66 -8.54 6.01 -11.80
C ASN A 66 -8.08 6.55 -13.15
N GLY A 67 -7.09 5.96 -13.77
CA GLY A 67 -6.66 6.40 -15.09
C GLY A 67 -5.21 6.12 -15.40
N THR A 68 -4.75 6.74 -16.45
CA THR A 68 -3.39 6.61 -16.96
C THR A 68 -2.71 7.96 -17.01
N MET A 69 -1.41 7.98 -16.79
CA MET A 69 -0.59 9.19 -16.93
C MET A 69 0.67 8.91 -17.73
N PRO A 70 1.16 9.88 -18.52
CA PRO A 70 2.44 9.73 -19.20
C PRO A 70 3.59 9.74 -18.19
N ALA A 71 4.52 8.84 -18.37
CA ALA A 71 5.68 8.69 -17.51
C ALA A 71 6.94 8.36 -18.32
N HIS A 72 8.10 8.60 -17.75
CA HIS A 72 9.40 8.22 -18.32
C HIS A 72 10.14 7.35 -17.32
N MET A 73 10.82 6.32 -17.79
CA MET A 73 11.68 5.52 -16.93
C MET A 73 13.01 6.25 -16.67
N GLY A 74 13.43 6.35 -15.42
CA GLY A 74 14.70 6.97 -15.07
C GLY A 74 15.23 6.51 -13.71
N MET A 75 16.55 6.73 -13.54
CA MET A 75 17.20 6.46 -12.27
C MET A 75 17.04 7.65 -11.33
N VAL A 76 16.62 7.37 -10.11
CA VAL A 76 16.43 8.35 -9.04
C VAL A 76 17.31 7.97 -7.85
N SER A 77 18.04 8.95 -7.30
CA SER A 77 18.78 8.77 -6.06
C SER A 77 17.99 9.34 -4.90
N LEU A 78 17.67 8.48 -3.96
CA LEU A 78 16.90 8.82 -2.76
C LEU A 78 17.77 8.77 -1.53
N MET A 79 17.45 9.61 -0.55
CA MET A 79 17.94 9.50 0.81
C MET A 79 16.80 9.04 1.72
N VAL A 80 16.84 7.81 2.17
CA VAL A 80 15.85 7.27 3.12
C VAL A 80 16.56 6.96 4.42
N ALA A 81 16.11 7.58 5.51
CA ALA A 81 16.72 7.45 6.82
C ALA A 81 18.25 7.67 6.81
N ASN A 82 18.72 8.65 6.03
CA ASN A 82 20.14 9.01 5.79
C ASN A 82 20.98 7.97 5.03
N VAL A 83 20.31 7.03 4.34
CA VAL A 83 20.97 6.10 3.44
C VAL A 83 20.63 6.45 2.00
N GLY A 84 21.65 6.53 1.16
CA GLY A 84 21.50 6.70 -0.28
C GLY A 84 21.02 5.39 -0.93
N VAL A 85 19.90 5.45 -1.65
CA VAL A 85 19.34 4.35 -2.41
C VAL A 85 19.08 4.80 -3.84
N ASN A 86 19.55 4.03 -4.80
CA ASN A 86 19.24 4.26 -6.22
C ASN A 86 18.13 3.31 -6.68
N ILE A 87 17.15 3.86 -7.38
CA ILE A 87 16.05 3.09 -7.94
C ILE A 87 15.74 3.54 -9.36
N ASN A 88 15.43 2.61 -10.23
CA ASN A 88 14.76 2.89 -11.49
C ASN A 88 13.26 2.99 -11.23
N GLY A 89 12.67 4.14 -11.53
CA GLY A 89 11.25 4.37 -11.32
C GLY A 89 10.65 5.22 -12.43
N TYR A 90 9.36 5.40 -12.36
CA TYR A 90 8.64 6.25 -13.30
C TYR A 90 8.77 7.71 -12.89
N LEU A 91 9.21 8.55 -13.83
CA LEU A 91 9.29 9.99 -13.66
C LEU A 91 8.02 10.62 -14.26
N VAL A 92 7.29 11.35 -13.43
CA VAL A 92 6.06 12.05 -13.82
C VAL A 92 6.16 13.53 -13.46
N GLN A 93 5.34 14.37 -14.08
CA GLN A 93 5.34 15.80 -13.75
C GLN A 93 4.84 16.06 -12.35
N GLN A 94 5.41 17.05 -11.67
CA GLN A 94 5.09 17.36 -10.26
C GLN A 94 3.62 17.69 -10.02
N ASP A 95 2.93 18.28 -10.99
CA ASP A 95 1.52 18.64 -10.92
C ASP A 95 0.57 17.44 -10.96
N GLN A 96 1.08 16.27 -11.36
CA GLN A 96 0.33 15.00 -11.38
C GLN A 96 0.36 14.26 -10.03
N PHE A 97 1.16 14.75 -9.07
CA PHE A 97 1.21 14.13 -7.74
C PHE A 97 0.08 14.59 -6.84
N PRO A 98 -0.36 13.75 -5.89
CA PRO A 98 -1.37 14.12 -4.92
C PRO A 98 -0.89 15.32 -4.09
N LYS A 99 -1.79 16.24 -3.85
CA LYS A 99 -1.59 17.33 -2.90
C LYS A 99 -2.08 16.88 -1.54
N ILE A 100 -1.15 16.53 -0.67
CA ILE A 100 -1.43 16.19 0.72
C ILE A 100 -1.09 17.41 1.55
N ASN A 101 -2.04 17.89 2.37
CA ASN A 101 -1.90 19.13 3.14
C ASN A 101 -0.61 19.13 3.97
N GLY A 102 0.16 20.23 3.83
CA GLY A 102 1.41 20.44 4.59
C GLY A 102 2.61 19.60 4.12
N TYR A 103 2.43 18.74 3.10
CA TYR A 103 3.51 17.87 2.63
C TYR A 103 3.84 18.08 1.16
N CYS A 104 5.13 18.27 0.88
CA CYS A 104 5.64 18.26 -0.49
C CYS A 104 5.99 16.82 -0.87
N ILE A 105 5.08 16.16 -1.58
CA ILE A 105 5.25 14.78 -2.02
C ILE A 105 6.17 14.76 -3.25
N ALA A 106 7.31 14.09 -3.13
CA ALA A 106 8.29 13.96 -4.21
C ALA A 106 8.25 12.59 -4.88
N GLY A 107 7.46 11.65 -4.35
CA GLY A 107 7.33 10.33 -4.97
C GLY A 107 6.41 9.41 -4.21
N ILE A 108 6.15 8.28 -4.87
CA ILE A 108 5.44 7.12 -4.33
C ILE A 108 6.45 5.97 -4.31
N LEU A 109 6.60 5.30 -3.19
CA LEU A 109 7.42 4.11 -3.02
C LEU A 109 6.53 2.87 -3.16
N GLY A 110 6.61 2.23 -4.30
CA GLY A 110 5.86 1.03 -4.63
C GLY A 110 6.57 -0.27 -4.20
N THR A 111 5.97 -1.40 -4.53
CA THR A 111 6.47 -2.73 -4.14
C THR A 111 7.81 -3.08 -4.78
N ASP A 112 8.15 -2.51 -5.93
CA ASP A 112 9.49 -2.61 -6.53
C ASP A 112 10.57 -2.09 -5.57
N PHE A 113 10.35 -0.91 -4.96
CA PHE A 113 11.23 -0.36 -3.94
C PHE A 113 11.22 -1.20 -2.65
N LEU A 114 10.04 -1.56 -2.16
CA LEU A 114 9.86 -2.26 -0.90
C LEU A 114 10.54 -3.65 -0.91
N LEU A 115 10.41 -4.39 -2.02
CA LEU A 115 11.04 -5.69 -2.21
C LEU A 115 12.56 -5.57 -2.41
N ALA A 116 13.01 -4.68 -3.30
CA ALA A 116 14.43 -4.52 -3.60
C ALA A 116 15.25 -4.11 -2.37
N ASN A 117 14.66 -3.30 -1.50
CA ASN A 117 15.30 -2.79 -0.29
C ASN A 117 14.91 -3.57 0.98
N LYS A 118 14.24 -4.71 0.84
CA LYS A 118 13.88 -5.60 1.96
C LYS A 118 13.20 -4.85 3.10
N VAL A 119 12.18 -4.06 2.77
CA VAL A 119 11.49 -3.18 3.72
C VAL A 119 10.59 -3.97 4.67
N THR A 120 10.51 -3.54 5.92
CA THR A 120 9.45 -3.92 6.86
C THR A 120 8.66 -2.68 7.26
N LEU A 121 7.34 -2.73 7.10
CA LEU A 121 6.38 -1.71 7.52
C LEU A 121 5.70 -2.20 8.80
N ASP A 122 5.93 -1.52 9.91
CA ASP A 122 5.32 -1.83 11.22
C ASP A 122 4.26 -0.76 11.53
N PHE A 123 3.00 -1.01 11.18
CA PHE A 123 1.89 -0.09 11.42
C PHE A 123 1.49 -0.03 12.90
N ASN A 124 1.88 -1.03 13.70
CA ASN A 124 1.66 -0.98 15.16
C ASN A 124 2.55 0.05 15.83
N LYS A 125 3.83 0.15 15.41
CA LYS A 125 4.81 1.06 16.01
C LYS A 125 4.99 2.33 15.20
N GLY A 126 4.38 2.44 14.03
CA GLY A 126 4.58 3.53 13.10
C GLY A 126 6.03 3.59 12.60
N LEU A 127 6.61 2.45 12.18
CA LEU A 127 8.01 2.36 11.79
C LEU A 127 8.18 1.77 10.39
N PHE A 128 9.10 2.38 9.66
CA PHE A 128 9.63 1.92 8.39
C PHE A 128 11.07 1.43 8.60
N HIS A 129 11.37 0.19 8.23
CA HIS A 129 12.69 -0.40 8.35
C HIS A 129 13.28 -0.76 7.00
N LEU A 130 14.56 -0.41 6.77
CA LEU A 130 15.39 -0.91 5.68
C LEU A 130 16.36 -1.95 6.23
N HIS A 131 16.45 -3.13 5.58
CA HIS A 131 17.35 -4.20 5.97
C HIS A 131 18.49 -4.36 4.97
N PHE A 132 19.75 -4.34 5.44
CA PHE A 132 20.95 -4.46 4.57
C PHE A 132 21.48 -5.89 4.47
N THR A 133 21.18 -6.73 5.45
CA THR A 133 21.70 -8.10 5.53
C THR A 133 20.57 -9.08 5.80
N HIS A 134 20.82 -10.37 5.55
CA HIS A 134 19.94 -11.45 5.96
C HIS A 134 20.07 -11.67 7.48
N HIS A 135 19.42 -10.87 8.27
CA HIS A 135 19.33 -11.12 9.72
C HIS A 135 18.00 -11.76 10.10
N ASN A 136 18.08 -12.61 11.11
CA ASN A 136 16.88 -13.08 11.77
C ASN A 136 16.18 -11.87 12.40
N ALA A 137 15.04 -11.46 11.84
CA ALA A 137 14.24 -10.43 12.48
C ALA A 137 13.83 -10.92 13.87
N PRO A 138 13.58 -10.02 14.81
CA PRO A 138 13.09 -10.43 16.11
C PRO A 138 11.85 -11.31 15.94
N ILE A 139 11.79 -12.40 16.72
CA ILE A 139 10.59 -13.23 16.80
C ILE A 139 9.49 -12.30 17.29
N VAL A 140 8.52 -12.06 16.43
CA VAL A 140 7.34 -11.27 16.79
C VAL A 140 6.44 -12.21 17.56
N THR A 141 6.56 -12.22 18.89
CA THR A 141 5.68 -12.99 19.77
C THR A 141 4.31 -12.31 19.83
N ASN A 142 3.24 -13.08 19.89
CA ASN A 142 1.85 -12.63 19.97
C ASN A 142 1.28 -12.02 18.66
N TYR A 143 1.83 -12.39 17.50
CA TYR A 143 1.26 -12.06 16.21
C TYR A 143 0.79 -13.32 15.50
N TYR A 144 -0.35 -13.21 14.82
CA TYR A 144 -0.70 -14.14 13.77
C TYR A 144 0.19 -13.86 12.57
N SER A 145 0.75 -14.87 11.94
CA SER A 145 1.60 -14.72 10.77
C SER A 145 1.15 -15.63 9.63
N MET A 146 1.19 -15.12 8.43
CA MET A 146 0.94 -15.86 7.20
C MET A 146 1.93 -15.42 6.12
N GLU A 147 2.09 -16.24 5.09
CA GLU A 147 2.88 -15.86 3.94
C GLU A 147 2.23 -14.64 3.27
N LEU A 148 3.05 -13.66 2.91
CA LEU A 148 2.61 -12.51 2.13
C LEU A 148 2.44 -12.95 0.69
N GLY A 149 1.22 -13.27 0.29
CA GLY A 149 0.88 -13.56 -1.10
C GLY A 149 1.16 -12.33 -1.96
N LEU A 150 1.85 -12.53 -3.07
CA LEU A 150 2.10 -11.47 -4.05
C LEU A 150 1.48 -11.88 -5.37
N ASN A 151 0.72 -10.98 -6.00
CA ASN A 151 0.20 -11.21 -7.35
C ASN A 151 1.30 -11.08 -8.42
N SER A 152 0.96 -11.24 -9.70
CA SER A 152 1.91 -11.13 -10.83
C SER A 152 2.63 -9.78 -10.89
N TYR A 153 2.01 -8.73 -10.37
CA TYR A 153 2.59 -7.38 -10.24
C TYR A 153 3.36 -7.16 -8.95
N LYS A 154 3.53 -8.22 -8.14
CA LYS A 154 4.20 -8.19 -6.82
C LYS A 154 3.48 -7.35 -5.76
N VAL A 155 2.22 -7.02 -5.98
CA VAL A 155 1.37 -6.33 -5.00
C VAL A 155 0.84 -7.35 -3.99
N PRO A 156 0.85 -7.04 -2.68
CA PRO A 156 0.39 -7.99 -1.67
C PRO A 156 -1.11 -8.24 -1.75
N VAL A 157 -1.50 -9.51 -1.61
CA VAL A 157 -2.89 -9.96 -1.64
C VAL A 157 -3.19 -10.78 -0.38
N LEU A 158 -4.32 -10.50 0.26
CA LEU A 158 -4.92 -11.32 1.30
C LEU A 158 -6.13 -12.07 0.74
N VAL A 159 -6.32 -13.29 1.20
CA VAL A 159 -7.52 -14.08 0.91
C VAL A 159 -8.42 -14.06 2.13
N LEU A 160 -9.62 -13.53 1.95
CA LEU A 160 -10.66 -13.48 2.97
C LEU A 160 -11.74 -14.47 2.63
N GLU A 161 -12.38 -15.01 3.65
CA GLU A 161 -13.51 -15.91 3.52
C GLU A 161 -14.77 -15.29 4.13
N ASN A 162 -15.83 -15.25 3.36
CA ASN A 162 -17.16 -14.91 3.84
C ASN A 162 -18.13 -16.02 3.41
N SER A 163 -18.70 -16.71 4.39
CA SER A 163 -19.69 -17.78 4.18
C SER A 163 -19.25 -18.89 3.20
N GLY A 164 -17.97 -19.28 3.27
CA GLY A 164 -17.40 -20.35 2.44
C GLY A 164 -16.92 -19.90 1.06
N ILE A 165 -17.05 -18.62 0.73
CA ILE A 165 -16.55 -18.03 -0.52
C ILE A 165 -15.26 -17.27 -0.22
N CYS A 166 -14.22 -17.48 -1.04
CA CYS A 166 -12.96 -16.77 -0.95
C CYS A 166 -12.98 -15.49 -1.80
N PHE A 167 -12.51 -14.40 -1.20
CA PHE A 167 -12.38 -13.09 -1.82
C PHE A 167 -10.93 -12.62 -1.73
N PHE A 168 -10.42 -12.01 -2.78
CA PHE A 168 -9.03 -11.57 -2.90
C PHE A 168 -8.95 -10.05 -2.74
N PHE A 169 -8.18 -9.59 -1.77
CA PHE A 169 -8.02 -8.18 -1.46
C PHE A 169 -6.57 -7.74 -1.60
N ILE A 170 -6.34 -6.65 -2.32
CA ILE A 170 -5.03 -5.98 -2.32
C ILE A 170 -4.79 -5.36 -0.94
N VAL A 171 -3.58 -5.48 -0.42
CA VAL A 171 -3.13 -4.77 0.78
C VAL A 171 -2.46 -3.48 0.35
N ASP A 172 -3.11 -2.35 0.62
CA ASP A 172 -2.74 -1.06 0.05
C ASP A 172 -2.62 0.03 1.12
N SER A 173 -1.39 0.36 1.50
CA SER A 173 -1.12 1.47 2.44
C SER A 173 -1.32 2.86 1.82
N GLY A 174 -1.42 2.96 0.50
CA GLY A 174 -1.76 4.18 -0.22
C GLY A 174 -3.27 4.47 -0.27
N ALA A 175 -4.11 3.49 0.08
CA ALA A 175 -5.55 3.66 0.15
C ALA A 175 -5.99 4.12 1.55
N ASN A 176 -6.67 5.25 1.63
CA ASN A 176 -7.19 5.81 2.89
C ASN A 176 -8.52 5.20 3.35
N HIS A 177 -9.07 4.27 2.59
CA HIS A 177 -10.26 3.49 2.92
C HIS A 177 -10.06 2.00 2.61
N ASN A 178 -10.73 1.11 3.35
CA ASN A 178 -10.97 -0.23 2.84
C ASN A 178 -12.05 -0.15 1.78
N MET A 179 -11.87 -0.84 0.67
CA MET A 179 -12.80 -0.77 -0.45
C MET A 179 -13.24 -2.17 -0.88
N ILE A 180 -14.48 -2.28 -1.34
CA ILE A 180 -15.02 -3.49 -1.93
C ILE A 180 -15.68 -3.16 -3.26
N ASP A 181 -15.49 -4.04 -4.23
CA ASP A 181 -16.17 -3.97 -5.51
C ASP A 181 -17.65 -4.32 -5.37
N ALA A 182 -18.52 -3.57 -6.03
CA ALA A 182 -19.98 -3.71 -5.92
C ALA A 182 -20.45 -5.13 -6.28
N ASP A 183 -19.95 -5.71 -7.36
CA ASP A 183 -20.32 -7.08 -7.75
C ASP A 183 -19.87 -8.11 -6.70
N SER A 184 -18.79 -7.84 -5.97
CA SER A 184 -18.30 -8.72 -4.91
C SER A 184 -19.13 -8.59 -3.65
N LEU A 185 -19.62 -7.38 -3.35
CA LEU A 185 -20.50 -7.13 -2.21
C LEU A 185 -21.80 -7.95 -2.31
N ASP A 186 -22.38 -8.05 -3.51
CA ASP A 186 -23.61 -8.81 -3.75
C ASP A 186 -23.48 -10.32 -3.47
N LEU A 187 -22.24 -10.84 -3.45
CA LEU A 187 -21.95 -12.24 -3.14
C LEU A 187 -21.70 -12.49 -1.65
N MET A 188 -21.55 -11.44 -0.84
CA MET A 188 -21.24 -11.56 0.58
C MET A 188 -22.50 -11.68 1.44
N GLN A 189 -22.37 -12.39 2.55
CA GLN A 189 -23.40 -12.51 3.58
C GLN A 189 -23.02 -11.70 4.82
N ASN A 190 -24.02 -11.42 5.68
CA ASN A 190 -23.83 -10.65 6.90
C ASN A 190 -23.21 -9.27 6.64
N VAL A 191 -23.73 -8.61 5.62
CA VAL A 191 -23.36 -7.24 5.24
C VAL A 191 -24.40 -6.29 5.82
N THR A 192 -23.95 -5.22 6.47
CA THR A 192 -24.82 -4.18 6.99
C THR A 192 -24.41 -2.85 6.38
N GLN A 193 -25.35 -2.16 5.75
CA GLN A 193 -25.12 -0.80 5.27
C GLN A 193 -25.05 0.13 6.48
N ASN A 194 -24.03 0.98 6.52
CA ASN A 194 -23.87 1.98 7.57
C ASN A 194 -24.70 3.22 7.23
N ASP A 195 -25.36 3.80 8.24
CA ASP A 195 -26.18 5.01 8.09
C ASP A 195 -25.36 6.30 7.88
N ALA A 196 -24.03 6.19 7.77
CA ALA A 196 -23.12 7.32 7.66
C ALA A 196 -23.27 8.16 6.37
N GLY A 197 -24.19 7.75 5.47
CA GLY A 197 -24.46 8.47 4.23
C GLY A 197 -23.43 8.16 3.14
N GLN A 198 -23.51 8.97 2.09
CA GLN A 198 -22.55 8.90 0.97
C GLN A 198 -21.39 9.86 1.22
N PHE A 199 -20.19 9.44 0.89
CA PHE A 199 -19.01 10.28 0.94
C PHE A 199 -18.14 10.12 -0.31
N HIS A 200 -17.25 11.09 -0.50
CA HIS A 200 -16.38 11.11 -1.65
C HIS A 200 -15.08 10.36 -1.37
N ILE A 201 -14.76 9.39 -2.21
CA ILE A 201 -13.42 8.80 -2.27
C ILE A 201 -12.63 9.57 -3.31
N SER A 202 -11.51 10.13 -2.88
CA SER A 202 -10.58 10.80 -3.77
C SER A 202 -9.40 9.89 -4.08
N SER A 203 -9.02 9.83 -5.33
CA SER A 203 -7.77 9.25 -5.79
C SER A 203 -6.96 10.31 -6.55
N LEU A 204 -5.79 9.91 -7.06
CA LEU A 204 -4.91 10.82 -7.83
C LEU A 204 -5.60 11.57 -8.97
N SER A 205 -6.65 11.02 -9.56
CA SER A 205 -7.23 11.56 -10.80
C SER A 205 -8.75 11.78 -10.76
N SER A 206 -9.46 11.30 -9.76
CA SER A 206 -10.94 11.46 -9.68
C SER A 206 -11.49 11.36 -8.27
N SER A 207 -12.74 11.79 -8.10
CA SER A 207 -13.53 11.62 -6.89
C SER A 207 -14.82 10.88 -7.23
N THR A 208 -15.14 9.84 -6.47
CA THR A 208 -16.33 9.01 -6.67
C THR A 208 -17.17 9.01 -5.40
N LEU A 209 -18.50 9.10 -5.58
CA LEU A 209 -19.44 8.95 -4.48
C LEU A 209 -19.56 7.48 -4.10
N ALA A 210 -19.51 7.19 -2.80
CA ALA A 210 -19.50 5.82 -2.30
C ALA A 210 -20.32 5.67 -1.02
N THR A 211 -20.77 4.44 -0.77
CA THR A 211 -21.53 4.05 0.41
C THR A 211 -20.69 3.11 1.27
N GLU A 212 -20.75 3.26 2.58
CA GLU A 212 -20.01 2.43 3.53
C GLU A 212 -20.86 1.25 4.00
N TYR A 213 -20.21 0.10 4.13
CA TYR A 213 -20.76 -1.16 4.60
C TYR A 213 -19.89 -1.75 5.70
N SER A 214 -20.52 -2.35 6.70
CA SER A 214 -19.84 -3.18 7.70
C SER A 214 -19.91 -4.64 7.24
N ILE A 215 -18.76 -5.30 7.12
CA ILE A 215 -18.64 -6.65 6.59
C ILE A 215 -17.89 -7.52 7.60
N SER A 216 -18.41 -8.73 7.83
CA SER A 216 -17.75 -9.75 8.65
C SER A 216 -17.09 -10.79 7.77
N PHE A 217 -15.82 -11.09 7.99
CA PHE A 217 -15.03 -12.06 7.22
C PHE A 217 -13.99 -12.76 8.09
N LYS A 218 -13.37 -13.83 7.56
CA LYS A 218 -12.25 -14.54 8.19
C LYS A 218 -11.04 -14.50 7.27
N LEU A 219 -9.84 -14.57 7.83
CA LEU A 219 -8.64 -14.84 7.04
C LEU A 219 -8.65 -16.33 6.65
N HIS A 220 -8.57 -16.62 5.36
CA HIS A 220 -8.74 -17.96 4.80
C HIS A 220 -7.74 -18.98 5.36
N SER A 221 -6.50 -18.58 5.63
CA SER A 221 -5.45 -19.47 6.14
C SER A 221 -5.50 -19.70 7.66
N ALA A 222 -6.44 -19.07 8.36
CA ALA A 222 -6.52 -19.13 9.82
C ALA A 222 -7.59 -20.13 10.27
N VAL A 223 -7.19 -21.38 10.50
CA VAL A 223 -8.07 -22.52 10.79
C VAL A 223 -9.00 -22.29 12.00
N HIS A 224 -8.64 -21.36 12.89
CA HIS A 224 -9.41 -21.02 14.09
C HIS A 224 -9.68 -19.53 14.25
N ALA A 225 -9.60 -18.75 13.15
CA ALA A 225 -9.78 -17.31 13.21
C ALA A 225 -11.22 -16.93 13.56
N GLN A 226 -11.37 -16.05 14.54
CA GLN A 226 -12.64 -15.37 14.77
C GLN A 226 -12.97 -14.48 13.56
N PRO A 227 -14.27 -14.30 13.26
CA PRO A 227 -14.66 -13.32 12.26
C PRO A 227 -14.15 -11.92 12.60
N ILE A 228 -13.56 -11.27 11.62
CA ILE A 228 -13.18 -9.87 11.70
C ILE A 228 -14.37 -9.08 11.15
N GLN A 229 -14.73 -7.99 11.83
CA GLN A 229 -15.69 -7.03 11.32
C GLN A 229 -14.98 -5.72 11.01
N ASP A 230 -15.13 -5.25 9.78
CA ASP A 230 -14.55 -3.98 9.35
C ASP A 230 -15.48 -3.20 8.42
N SER A 231 -15.19 -1.90 8.27
CA SER A 231 -15.92 -1.01 7.39
C SER A 231 -15.26 -0.97 6.02
N PHE A 232 -16.09 -1.07 4.99
CA PHE A 232 -15.68 -1.02 3.59
C PHE A 232 -16.52 -0.01 2.82
N VAL A 233 -15.87 0.72 1.99
CA VAL A 233 -16.52 1.60 1.03
C VAL A 233 -16.80 0.82 -0.24
N CYS A 234 -18.08 0.74 -0.62
CA CYS A 234 -18.48 0.09 -1.86
C CYS A 234 -18.26 1.04 -3.03
N THR A 235 -17.52 0.57 -4.02
CA THR A 235 -17.30 1.30 -5.25
C THR A 235 -17.25 0.32 -6.43
N ASN A 236 -17.52 0.82 -7.61
CA ASN A 236 -17.36 0.02 -8.82
C ASN A 236 -15.92 0.15 -9.31
N PHE A 237 -15.16 -0.91 -9.17
CA PHE A 237 -13.77 -0.94 -9.64
C PHE A 237 -13.68 -0.93 -11.18
N GLY A 238 -14.71 -1.40 -11.88
CA GLY A 238 -14.78 -1.40 -13.33
C GLY A 238 -13.57 -2.06 -14.00
N ALA A 239 -13.32 -1.68 -15.25
CA ALA A 239 -12.14 -2.12 -15.99
C ALA A 239 -10.81 -1.51 -15.48
N ASN A 240 -10.87 -0.58 -14.54
CA ASN A 240 -9.68 0.18 -14.09
C ASN A 240 -8.82 -0.58 -13.08
N LEU A 241 -9.32 -1.65 -12.47
CA LEU A 241 -8.46 -2.62 -11.77
C LEU A 241 -7.80 -3.59 -12.78
N LEU A 242 -7.35 -3.06 -13.91
CA LEU A 242 -6.66 -3.85 -14.95
C LEU A 242 -5.44 -4.61 -14.42
N VAL A 243 -4.84 -4.13 -13.34
CA VAL A 243 -3.77 -4.82 -12.63
C VAL A 243 -4.25 -6.15 -12.02
N ALA A 244 -5.52 -6.26 -11.72
CA ALA A 244 -6.10 -7.42 -11.07
C ALA A 244 -6.57 -8.51 -12.02
N ASN A 245 -6.87 -8.16 -13.26
CA ASN A 245 -7.47 -9.11 -14.20
C ASN A 245 -6.46 -9.97 -14.98
N HIS A 246 -5.16 -9.81 -14.73
CA HIS A 246 -4.13 -10.63 -15.36
C HIS A 246 -3.78 -11.90 -14.57
N ASP A 247 -4.17 -11.97 -13.29
CA ASP A 247 -4.02 -13.17 -12.48
C ASP A 247 -5.20 -14.12 -12.70
N LEU A 248 -5.06 -15.36 -12.28
CA LEU A 248 -6.09 -16.41 -12.39
C LEU A 248 -7.30 -16.14 -11.47
N PHE A 249 -7.31 -15.02 -10.74
CA PHE A 249 -8.37 -14.64 -9.79
C PHE A 249 -8.70 -13.15 -9.93
N ARG A 250 -9.96 -12.83 -9.65
CA ARG A 250 -10.46 -11.46 -9.63
C ARG A 250 -10.12 -10.82 -8.28
N ILE A 251 -9.61 -9.59 -8.28
CA ILE A 251 -9.52 -8.78 -7.06
C ILE A 251 -10.91 -8.26 -6.70
N ASN A 252 -11.30 -8.49 -5.47
CA ASN A 252 -12.63 -8.17 -4.94
C ASN A 252 -12.63 -6.88 -4.13
N GLY A 253 -11.45 -6.44 -3.66
CA GLY A 253 -11.37 -5.25 -2.83
C GLY A 253 -9.96 -4.83 -2.49
N VAL A 254 -9.88 -3.82 -1.61
CA VAL A 254 -8.64 -3.24 -1.09
C VAL A 254 -8.73 -3.16 0.42
N MET A 255 -7.72 -3.69 1.11
CA MET A 255 -7.45 -3.47 2.52
C MET A 255 -6.55 -2.25 2.65
N GLY A 256 -7.15 -1.12 2.95
CA GLY A 256 -6.46 0.16 3.05
C GLY A 256 -5.74 0.37 4.38
N HIS A 257 -5.15 1.55 4.53
CA HIS A 257 -4.47 1.95 5.76
C HIS A 257 -5.33 1.82 7.04
N PRO A 258 -6.67 2.08 7.04
CA PRO A 258 -7.50 1.87 8.23
C PRO A 258 -7.44 0.43 8.76
N PHE A 259 -7.47 -0.57 7.87
CA PHE A 259 -7.31 -1.97 8.23
C PHE A 259 -5.92 -2.24 8.80
N LEU A 260 -4.87 -1.78 8.11
CA LEU A 260 -3.48 -2.01 8.52
C LEU A 260 -3.20 -1.48 9.93
N ARG A 261 -3.74 -0.31 10.23
CA ARG A 261 -3.60 0.33 11.53
C ARG A 261 -4.42 -0.33 12.63
N LYS A 262 -5.72 -0.56 12.37
CA LYS A 262 -6.66 -1.16 13.33
C LYS A 262 -6.16 -2.52 13.80
N HIS A 263 -5.69 -3.36 12.87
CA HIS A 263 -5.20 -4.71 13.13
C HIS A 263 -3.69 -4.76 13.39
N LYS A 264 -3.04 -3.59 13.58
CA LYS A 264 -1.62 -3.45 13.93
C LYS A 264 -0.71 -4.31 13.05
N VAL A 265 -0.95 -4.24 11.74
CA VAL A 265 -0.29 -5.09 10.75
C VAL A 265 1.21 -4.78 10.66
N ILE A 266 2.00 -5.82 10.40
CA ILE A 266 3.38 -5.69 9.97
C ILE A 266 3.53 -6.39 8.62
N LEU A 267 4.02 -5.66 7.61
CA LEU A 267 4.35 -6.20 6.30
C LEU A 267 5.86 -6.34 6.20
N ASP A 268 6.34 -7.57 6.17
CA ASP A 268 7.77 -7.89 6.06
C ASP A 268 8.10 -8.36 4.64
N TYR A 269 8.51 -7.43 3.78
CA TYR A 269 8.93 -7.72 2.41
C TYR A 269 10.24 -8.48 2.33
N HIS A 270 11.07 -8.42 3.38
CA HIS A 270 12.32 -9.17 3.45
C HIS A 270 12.06 -10.68 3.57
N ARG A 271 11.07 -11.06 4.40
CA ARG A 271 10.71 -12.46 4.64
C ARG A 271 9.49 -12.90 3.86
N LYS A 272 8.78 -11.96 3.26
CA LYS A 272 7.47 -12.16 2.63
C LYS A 272 6.45 -12.71 3.64
N ILE A 273 6.34 -12.05 4.78
CA ILE A 273 5.40 -12.42 5.83
C ILE A 273 4.50 -11.23 6.17
N PHE A 274 3.22 -11.53 6.28
CA PHE A 274 2.20 -10.67 6.87
C PHE A 274 2.01 -11.07 8.32
N TYR A 275 2.05 -10.10 9.23
CA TYR A 275 1.72 -10.30 10.64
C TYR A 275 0.55 -9.41 11.03
N SER A 276 -0.34 -9.92 11.89
CA SER A 276 -1.36 -9.13 12.56
C SER A 276 -1.32 -9.36 14.05
N TYR A 277 -1.45 -8.28 14.82
CA TYR A 277 -1.40 -8.34 16.29
C TYR A 277 -2.73 -8.82 16.88
N ASP A 278 -3.83 -8.57 16.18
CA ASP A 278 -5.11 -9.03 16.67
C ASP A 278 -5.09 -10.54 16.77
N ASP A 279 -5.39 -10.99 17.98
CA ASP A 279 -5.46 -12.40 18.30
C ASP A 279 -6.68 -12.97 17.54
N PHE A 280 -6.46 -13.37 16.28
CA PHE A 280 -7.43 -14.17 15.52
C PHE A 280 -7.59 -15.58 16.13
N ARG A 281 -6.99 -15.81 17.31
CA ARG A 281 -7.16 -17.02 18.10
C ARG A 281 -8.35 -16.86 19.03
N CYS A 282 -9.21 -17.85 19.02
CA CYS A 282 -10.26 -18.03 20.02
C CYS A 282 -9.64 -18.20 21.39
#